data_aefd98bd93e3ad51da31dea6b35202a4
#
_entry.id   aefd98bd93e3ad51da31dea6b35202a4
#
_cell.length_a   1.000
_cell.length_b   1.000
_cell.length_c   1.000
_cell.angle_alpha   90.00
_cell.angle_beta   90.00
_cell.angle_gamma   90.00
#
_symmetry.space_group_name_H-M   'P 1'
#
loop_
_entity.id
_entity.type
_entity.pdbx_description
1 polymer ?
#
loop_
_entity_poly.entity_id
_entity_poly.type
_entity_poly.pdbx_seq_one_letter_code
_entity_poly.pdbx_strand_id
1 'polypeptide(L)'
;MEKQIITIIPQQWLVPLIILLAILFVFYLMYVSLVKKKNNVKEAFASIDTHLKQRYDLIPNILTIANKFMEHERELLTNITELRAQATKLSSDFDNAQQKFDLDQKISGMMGKLMVSVENYPQLKSDQTMIQAMQSYNEMESMIAAARRFYNSAVKDLNNAVEIFPSSFVAVLCNIKAAPFIEANEQERERIDANQYFTK
;
A
#
# COMPACT_ATOMS: atom_id res chain seq x y z
N MET A 1 2.37 -7.35 67.73
CA MET A 1 3.64 -7.34 66.97
C MET A 1 3.34 -7.30 65.48
N GLU A 2 2.62 -6.30 64.99
CA GLU A 2 2.15 -6.33 63.57
C GLU A 2 2.08 -4.92 62.92
N LYS A 3 3.02 -4.03 63.23
CA LYS A 3 3.07 -2.67 62.64
C LYS A 3 4.49 -2.21 62.26
N GLN A 4 5.40 -3.08 61.90
CA GLN A 4 6.81 -2.70 61.63
C GLN A 4 7.33 -3.13 60.24
N ILE A 5 6.50 -3.49 59.28
CA ILE A 5 7.00 -3.96 57.96
C ILE A 5 6.79 -2.94 56.83
N ILE A 6 6.11 -1.79 57.04
CA ILE A 6 5.75 -0.88 55.92
C ILE A 6 6.67 0.36 55.82
N THR A 7 7.77 0.43 56.56
CA THR A 7 8.68 1.59 56.50
C THR A 7 10.01 1.27 55.87
N ILE A 8 10.02 0.60 54.72
CA ILE A 8 11.29 0.31 54.00
C ILE A 8 11.70 1.50 53.10
N ILE A 9 10.78 2.39 52.73
CA ILE A 9 11.09 3.56 51.90
C ILE A 9 10.90 4.81 52.76
N PRO A 10 11.98 5.59 53.03
CA PRO A 10 11.85 6.88 53.71
C PRO A 10 10.88 7.77 52.92
N GLN A 11 9.96 8.45 53.62
CA GLN A 11 8.89 9.25 53.00
C GLN A 11 9.42 10.27 51.97
N GLN A 12 10.66 10.74 52.13
CA GLN A 12 11.34 11.62 51.18
C GLN A 12 11.60 11.02 49.81
N TRP A 13 11.63 9.65 49.63
CA TRP A 13 11.86 8.97 48.38
C TRP A 13 10.55 8.57 47.66
N LEU A 14 9.40 8.64 48.33
CA LEU A 14 8.13 8.26 47.74
C LEU A 14 7.75 9.17 46.55
N VAL A 15 7.93 10.47 46.69
CA VAL A 15 7.61 11.45 45.65
C VAL A 15 8.48 11.25 44.41
N PRO A 16 9.84 11.20 44.51
CA PRO A 16 10.66 10.95 43.32
C PRO A 16 10.41 9.56 42.69
N LEU A 17 10.08 8.55 43.48
CA LEU A 17 9.71 7.23 42.96
C LEU A 17 8.42 7.28 42.14
N ILE A 18 7.39 7.98 42.62
CA ILE A 18 6.12 8.14 41.89
C ILE A 18 6.37 8.91 40.59
N ILE A 19 7.17 9.95 40.60
CA ILE A 19 7.52 10.72 39.38
C ILE A 19 8.26 9.84 38.40
N LEU A 20 9.22 9.04 38.85
CA LEU A 20 9.96 8.11 37.99
C LEU A 20 9.02 7.08 37.36
N LEU A 21 8.12 6.48 38.12
CA LEU A 21 7.13 5.53 37.61
C LEU A 21 6.16 6.18 36.60
N ALA A 22 5.72 7.41 36.84
CA ALA A 22 4.88 8.16 35.91
C ALA A 22 5.62 8.42 34.58
N ILE A 23 6.89 8.82 34.63
CA ILE A 23 7.73 9.00 33.44
C ILE A 23 7.84 7.67 32.66
N LEU A 24 8.19 6.58 33.31
CA LEU A 24 8.30 5.26 32.68
C LEU A 24 6.96 4.81 32.06
N PHE A 25 5.85 5.11 32.73
CA PHE A 25 4.51 4.81 32.20
C PHE A 25 4.20 5.60 30.92
N VAL A 26 4.55 6.89 30.86
CA VAL A 26 4.41 7.71 29.65
C VAL A 26 5.25 7.14 28.52
N PHE A 27 6.50 6.78 28.78
CA PHE A 27 7.37 6.13 27.78
C PHE A 27 6.78 4.81 27.28
N TYR A 28 6.21 4.00 28.16
CA TYR A 28 5.52 2.77 27.79
C TYR A 28 4.32 3.03 26.85
N LEU A 29 3.49 4.03 27.16
CA LEU A 29 2.35 4.40 26.30
C LEU A 29 2.81 4.87 24.91
N MET A 30 3.90 5.64 24.84
CA MET A 30 4.49 6.07 23.58
C MET A 30 5.02 4.89 22.77
N TYR A 31 5.71 3.95 23.40
CA TYR A 31 6.16 2.72 22.77
C TYR A 31 5.00 1.93 22.17
N VAL A 32 3.94 1.69 22.94
CA VAL A 32 2.74 0.98 22.49
C VAL A 32 2.09 1.69 21.28
N SER A 33 2.01 3.03 21.33
CA SER A 33 1.49 3.84 20.24
C SER A 33 2.31 3.68 18.96
N LEU A 34 3.65 3.76 19.06
CA LEU A 34 4.57 3.58 17.93
C LEU A 34 4.45 2.19 17.30
N VAL A 35 4.40 1.14 18.13
CA VAL A 35 4.24 -0.24 17.64
C VAL A 35 2.90 -0.41 16.92
N LYS A 36 1.81 0.14 17.46
CA LYS A 36 0.49 0.12 16.79
C LYS A 36 0.56 0.80 15.43
N LYS A 37 1.16 2.00 15.32
CA LYS A 37 1.29 2.72 14.05
C LYS A 37 2.13 1.94 13.04
N LYS A 38 3.25 1.32 13.46
CA LYS A 38 4.06 0.44 12.61
C LYS A 38 3.25 -0.76 12.10
N ASN A 39 2.43 -1.37 12.94
CA ASN A 39 1.60 -2.50 12.55
C ASN A 39 0.47 -2.07 11.61
N ASN A 40 -0.13 -0.89 11.80
CA ASN A 40 -1.13 -0.33 10.88
C ASN A 40 -0.56 -0.13 9.46
N VAL A 41 0.71 0.30 9.33
CA VAL A 41 1.37 0.41 8.03
C VAL A 41 1.50 -0.97 7.37
N LYS A 42 1.90 -2.00 8.12
CA LYS A 42 2.00 -3.37 7.60
C LYS A 42 0.65 -3.93 7.18
N GLU A 43 -0.39 -3.68 7.96
CA GLU A 43 -1.77 -4.10 7.66
C GLU A 43 -2.29 -3.41 6.39
N ALA A 44 -2.06 -2.10 6.28
CA ALA A 44 -2.42 -1.35 5.08
C ALA A 44 -1.70 -1.87 3.83
N PHE A 45 -0.42 -2.22 3.94
CA PHE A 45 0.33 -2.86 2.84
C PHE A 45 -0.23 -4.23 2.47
N ALA A 46 -0.57 -5.08 3.46
CA ALA A 46 -1.17 -6.38 3.21
C ALA A 46 -2.51 -6.28 2.47
N SER A 47 -3.29 -5.23 2.75
CA SER A 47 -4.52 -4.94 2.00
C SER A 47 -4.24 -4.63 0.52
N ILE A 48 -3.22 -3.80 0.23
CA ILE A 48 -2.80 -3.53 -1.16
C ILE A 48 -2.38 -4.84 -1.84
N ASP A 49 -1.52 -5.63 -1.19
CA ASP A 49 -1.01 -6.90 -1.74
C ASP A 49 -2.14 -7.88 -2.10
N THR A 50 -3.18 -7.92 -1.27
CA THR A 50 -4.37 -8.73 -1.54
C THR A 50 -5.09 -8.30 -2.81
N HIS A 51 -5.34 -6.99 -2.99
CA HIS A 51 -6.00 -6.47 -4.20
C HIS A 51 -5.11 -6.60 -5.44
N LEU A 52 -3.79 -6.44 -5.31
CA LEU A 52 -2.85 -6.70 -6.40
C LEU A 52 -2.93 -8.15 -6.88
N LYS A 53 -2.94 -9.12 -5.96
CA LYS A 53 -3.10 -10.54 -6.30
C LYS A 53 -4.41 -10.80 -7.03
N GLN A 54 -5.53 -10.28 -6.51
CA GLN A 54 -6.84 -10.42 -7.15
C GLN A 54 -6.82 -9.85 -8.57
N ARG A 55 -6.19 -8.70 -8.80
CA ARG A 55 -6.04 -8.11 -10.12
C ARG A 55 -5.18 -8.98 -11.06
N TYR A 56 -4.05 -9.50 -10.56
CA TYR A 56 -3.19 -10.38 -11.35
C TYR A 56 -3.86 -11.69 -11.74
N ASP A 57 -4.82 -12.17 -10.95
CA ASP A 57 -5.59 -13.38 -11.24
C ASP A 57 -6.64 -13.16 -12.35
N LEU A 58 -7.05 -11.92 -12.62
CA LEU A 58 -7.94 -11.57 -13.74
C LEU A 58 -7.19 -11.51 -15.07
N ILE A 59 -5.89 -11.17 -15.09
CA ILE A 59 -5.11 -10.97 -16.31
C ILE A 59 -5.13 -12.17 -17.26
N PRO A 60 -4.90 -13.44 -16.83
CA PRO A 60 -4.91 -14.58 -17.75
C PRO A 60 -6.23 -14.76 -18.51
N ASN A 61 -7.36 -14.46 -17.85
CA ASN A 61 -8.67 -14.53 -18.49
C ASN A 61 -8.79 -13.47 -19.59
N ILE A 62 -8.40 -12.23 -19.30
CA ILE A 62 -8.39 -11.14 -20.29
C ILE A 62 -7.50 -11.49 -21.48
N LEU A 63 -6.27 -11.98 -21.22
CA LEU A 63 -5.33 -12.36 -22.29
C LEU A 63 -5.84 -13.54 -23.12
N THR A 64 -6.51 -14.51 -22.50
CA THR A 64 -7.10 -15.65 -23.20
C THR A 64 -8.20 -15.20 -24.18
N ILE A 65 -9.03 -14.26 -23.77
CA ILE A 65 -10.08 -13.68 -24.63
C ILE A 65 -9.43 -12.86 -25.75
N ALA A 66 -8.49 -11.96 -25.39
CA ALA A 66 -7.81 -11.09 -26.34
C ALA A 66 -7.06 -11.88 -27.43
N ASN A 67 -6.36 -12.96 -27.06
CA ASN A 67 -5.58 -13.80 -27.98
C ASN A 67 -6.42 -14.46 -29.09
N LYS A 68 -7.75 -14.60 -28.93
CA LYS A 68 -8.65 -15.13 -29.97
C LYS A 68 -8.87 -14.15 -31.11
N PHE A 69 -8.69 -12.87 -30.90
CA PHE A 69 -9.02 -11.80 -31.81
C PHE A 69 -7.81 -10.96 -32.24
N MET A 70 -6.74 -10.95 -31.45
CA MET A 70 -5.60 -10.02 -31.56
C MET A 70 -4.32 -10.77 -31.99
N GLU A 71 -4.33 -11.38 -33.18
CA GLU A 71 -3.19 -12.17 -33.67
C GLU A 71 -1.91 -11.33 -33.87
N HIS A 72 -2.03 -10.05 -34.17
CA HIS A 72 -0.91 -9.15 -34.43
C HIS A 72 -0.30 -8.54 -33.15
N GLU A 73 -0.93 -8.70 -31.98
CA GLU A 73 -0.51 -8.11 -30.71
C GLU A 73 0.21 -9.11 -29.79
N ARG A 74 0.78 -10.17 -30.35
CA ARG A 74 1.44 -11.26 -29.58
C ARG A 74 2.52 -10.76 -28.63
N GLU A 75 3.30 -9.79 -29.05
CA GLU A 75 4.37 -9.20 -28.23
C GLU A 75 3.78 -8.52 -26.98
N LEU A 76 2.72 -7.71 -27.13
CA LEU A 76 2.04 -7.04 -26.03
C LEU A 76 1.49 -8.07 -25.03
N LEU A 77 0.79 -9.11 -25.52
CA LEU A 77 0.20 -10.14 -24.67
C LEU A 77 1.29 -10.95 -23.94
N THR A 78 2.42 -11.24 -24.60
CA THR A 78 3.56 -11.92 -23.97
C THR A 78 4.18 -11.06 -22.88
N ASN A 79 4.45 -9.79 -23.16
CA ASN A 79 5.04 -8.87 -22.18
C ASN A 79 4.17 -8.73 -20.91
N ILE A 80 2.85 -8.65 -21.05
CA ILE A 80 1.93 -8.64 -19.90
C ILE A 80 2.05 -9.94 -19.09
N THR A 81 2.11 -11.09 -19.77
CA THR A 81 2.23 -12.40 -19.14
C THR A 81 3.53 -12.50 -18.33
N GLU A 82 4.66 -12.04 -18.90
CA GLU A 82 5.97 -12.04 -18.25
C GLU A 82 6.01 -11.13 -17.03
N LEU A 83 5.49 -9.89 -17.14
CA LEU A 83 5.41 -8.96 -16.01
C LEU A 83 4.55 -9.52 -14.88
N ARG A 84 3.41 -10.12 -15.22
CA ARG A 84 2.55 -10.81 -14.23
C ARG A 84 3.31 -11.95 -13.54
N ALA A 85 4.04 -12.78 -14.31
CA ALA A 85 4.82 -13.87 -13.73
C ALA A 85 5.93 -13.37 -12.79
N GLN A 86 6.55 -12.23 -13.09
CA GLN A 86 7.51 -11.59 -12.19
C GLN A 86 6.82 -11.07 -10.93
N ALA A 87 5.68 -10.39 -11.06
CA ALA A 87 4.96 -9.82 -9.93
C ALA A 87 4.41 -10.89 -8.96
N THR A 88 3.92 -12.03 -9.50
CA THR A 88 3.40 -13.14 -8.68
C THR A 88 4.49 -13.95 -7.97
N LYS A 89 5.75 -13.89 -8.42
CA LYS A 89 6.89 -14.53 -7.75
C LYS A 89 7.41 -13.74 -6.56
N LEU A 90 7.12 -12.43 -6.48
CA LEU A 90 7.56 -11.63 -5.34
C LEU A 90 6.80 -12.03 -4.09
N SER A 91 7.55 -12.19 -2.99
CA SER A 91 6.95 -12.45 -1.68
C SER A 91 6.08 -11.26 -1.23
N SER A 92 5.11 -11.57 -0.36
CA SER A 92 4.22 -10.56 0.23
C SER A 92 4.88 -9.77 1.37
N ASP A 93 6.21 -9.80 1.46
CA ASP A 93 6.95 -9.09 2.48
C ASP A 93 6.94 -7.59 2.23
N PHE A 94 6.81 -6.84 3.30
CA PHE A 94 6.85 -5.38 3.28
C PHE A 94 8.15 -4.82 2.68
N ASP A 95 9.26 -5.54 2.83
CA ASP A 95 10.57 -5.14 2.30
C ASP A 95 10.61 -5.13 0.75
N ASN A 96 9.71 -5.87 0.09
CA ASN A 96 9.56 -5.89 -1.36
C ASN A 96 8.48 -4.93 -1.89
N ALA A 97 7.92 -4.08 -1.02
CA ALA A 97 6.80 -3.20 -1.36
C ALA A 97 7.10 -2.33 -2.59
N GLN A 98 8.25 -1.65 -2.61
CA GLN A 98 8.63 -0.78 -3.72
C GLN A 98 8.72 -1.55 -5.04
N GLN A 99 9.39 -2.71 -5.05
CA GLN A 99 9.52 -3.52 -6.25
C GLN A 99 8.16 -4.02 -6.77
N LYS A 100 7.24 -4.36 -5.87
CA LYS A 100 5.85 -4.71 -6.24
C LYS A 100 5.12 -3.55 -6.91
N PHE A 101 5.25 -2.35 -6.36
CA PHE A 101 4.63 -1.17 -6.94
C PHE A 101 5.20 -0.81 -8.31
N ASP A 102 6.51 -0.93 -8.50
CA ASP A 102 7.16 -0.69 -9.79
C ASP A 102 6.68 -1.69 -10.87
N LEU A 103 6.55 -2.97 -10.51
CA LEU A 103 6.01 -3.98 -11.42
C LEU A 103 4.53 -3.76 -11.71
N ASP A 104 3.77 -3.40 -10.71
CA ASP A 104 2.35 -3.09 -10.84
C ASP A 104 2.11 -1.90 -11.79
N GLN A 105 2.92 -0.86 -11.68
CA GLN A 105 2.87 0.28 -12.59
C GLN A 105 3.17 -0.12 -14.04
N LYS A 106 4.15 -0.99 -14.26
CA LYS A 106 4.46 -1.52 -15.59
C LYS A 106 3.30 -2.34 -16.14
N ILE A 107 2.70 -3.20 -15.33
CA ILE A 107 1.52 -3.99 -15.71
C ILE A 107 0.35 -3.07 -16.08
N SER A 108 0.05 -2.07 -15.26
CA SER A 108 -1.02 -1.10 -15.53
C SER A 108 -0.79 -0.35 -16.84
N GLY A 109 0.45 0.09 -17.11
CA GLY A 109 0.80 0.73 -18.38
C GLY A 109 0.61 -0.19 -19.60
N MET A 110 0.98 -1.47 -19.49
CA MET A 110 0.77 -2.44 -20.57
C MET A 110 -0.71 -2.80 -20.76
N MET A 111 -1.47 -2.92 -19.66
CA MET A 111 -2.92 -3.14 -19.72
C MET A 111 -3.63 -1.93 -20.34
N GLY A 112 -3.18 -0.71 -20.06
CA GLY A 112 -3.67 0.49 -20.75
C GLY A 112 -3.43 0.44 -22.26
N LYS A 113 -2.25 0.00 -22.72
CA LYS A 113 -1.97 -0.22 -24.16
C LYS A 113 -2.89 -1.28 -24.75
N LEU A 114 -3.14 -2.38 -24.04
CA LEU A 114 -4.08 -3.42 -24.46
C LEU A 114 -5.48 -2.83 -24.65
N MET A 115 -5.95 -1.99 -23.74
CA MET A 115 -7.25 -1.33 -23.83
C MET A 115 -7.36 -0.46 -25.10
N VAL A 116 -6.33 0.33 -25.40
CA VAL A 116 -6.27 1.13 -26.62
C VAL A 116 -6.26 0.22 -27.85
N SER A 117 -5.51 -0.88 -27.85
CA SER A 117 -5.48 -1.83 -28.96
C SER A 117 -6.84 -2.51 -29.20
N VAL A 118 -7.61 -2.81 -28.14
CA VAL A 118 -8.97 -3.41 -28.25
C VAL A 118 -9.90 -2.55 -29.10
N GLU A 119 -9.72 -1.23 -29.12
CA GLU A 119 -10.54 -0.32 -29.96
C GLU A 119 -10.44 -0.65 -31.46
N ASN A 120 -9.33 -1.23 -31.91
CA ASN A 120 -9.11 -1.64 -33.30
C ASN A 120 -9.74 -2.99 -33.65
N TYR A 121 -10.33 -3.70 -32.67
CA TYR A 121 -10.95 -5.01 -32.83
C TYR A 121 -12.42 -4.98 -32.41
N PRO A 122 -13.36 -4.54 -33.31
CA PRO A 122 -14.78 -4.33 -32.95
C PRO A 122 -15.48 -5.58 -32.37
N GLN A 123 -15.10 -6.76 -32.83
CA GLN A 123 -15.64 -8.03 -32.32
C GLN A 123 -15.25 -8.29 -30.89
N LEU A 124 -13.99 -8.02 -30.53
CA LEU A 124 -13.48 -8.14 -29.16
C LEU A 124 -14.08 -7.05 -28.24
N LYS A 125 -14.20 -5.83 -28.75
CA LYS A 125 -14.80 -4.70 -28.01
C LYS A 125 -16.27 -4.97 -27.65
N SER A 126 -17.01 -5.71 -28.49
CA SER A 126 -18.39 -6.07 -28.24
C SER A 126 -18.57 -7.42 -27.55
N ASP A 127 -17.50 -8.17 -27.30
CA ASP A 127 -17.54 -9.44 -26.58
C ASP A 127 -17.95 -9.23 -25.13
N GLN A 128 -19.06 -9.84 -24.70
CA GLN A 128 -19.62 -9.66 -23.37
C GLN A 128 -18.67 -10.16 -22.27
N THR A 129 -17.90 -11.21 -22.56
CA THR A 129 -16.94 -11.78 -21.60
C THR A 129 -15.76 -10.83 -21.42
N MET A 130 -15.30 -10.19 -22.49
CA MET A 130 -14.25 -9.17 -22.44
C MET A 130 -14.70 -7.94 -21.64
N ILE A 131 -15.91 -7.45 -21.91
CA ILE A 131 -16.51 -6.31 -21.19
C ILE A 131 -16.55 -6.59 -19.67
N GLN A 132 -17.06 -7.75 -19.27
CA GLN A 132 -17.12 -8.14 -17.85
C GLN A 132 -15.73 -8.28 -17.21
N ALA A 133 -14.78 -8.91 -17.91
CA ALA A 133 -13.42 -9.08 -17.41
C ALA A 133 -12.72 -7.73 -17.22
N MET A 134 -12.90 -6.80 -18.16
CA MET A 134 -12.34 -5.45 -18.06
C MET A 134 -13.02 -4.62 -16.98
N GLN A 135 -14.33 -4.77 -16.79
CA GLN A 135 -15.02 -4.11 -15.67
C GLN A 135 -14.46 -4.58 -14.33
N SER A 136 -14.32 -5.90 -14.13
CA SER A 136 -13.72 -6.47 -12.91
C SER A 136 -12.29 -5.98 -12.71
N TYR A 137 -11.49 -5.88 -13.77
CA TYR A 137 -10.13 -5.34 -13.70
C TYR A 137 -10.11 -3.87 -13.24
N ASN A 138 -10.99 -3.04 -13.79
CA ASN A 138 -11.11 -1.62 -13.41
C ASN A 138 -11.64 -1.43 -11.98
N GLU A 139 -12.53 -2.32 -11.52
CA GLU A 139 -12.96 -2.34 -10.12
C GLU A 139 -11.79 -2.60 -9.17
N MET A 140 -10.92 -3.57 -9.48
CA MET A 140 -9.70 -3.83 -8.70
C MET A 140 -8.76 -2.63 -8.70
N GLU A 141 -8.59 -1.92 -9.82
CA GLU A 141 -7.80 -0.68 -9.89
C GLU A 141 -8.31 0.37 -8.88
N SER A 142 -9.63 0.55 -8.82
CA SER A 142 -10.26 1.47 -7.87
C SER A 142 -10.02 1.06 -6.42
N MET A 143 -10.07 -0.25 -6.12
CA MET A 143 -9.79 -0.78 -4.78
C MET A 143 -8.30 -0.60 -4.39
N ILE A 144 -7.38 -0.82 -5.33
CA ILE A 144 -5.95 -0.60 -5.14
C ILE A 144 -5.68 0.89 -4.87
N ALA A 145 -6.29 1.80 -5.63
CA ALA A 145 -6.14 3.23 -5.42
C ALA A 145 -6.66 3.66 -4.02
N ALA A 146 -7.78 3.09 -3.56
CA ALA A 146 -8.28 3.33 -2.20
C ALA A 146 -7.33 2.77 -1.12
N ALA A 147 -6.81 1.55 -1.31
CA ALA A 147 -5.88 0.93 -0.39
C ALA A 147 -4.54 1.69 -0.31
N ARG A 148 -4.04 2.24 -1.43
CA ARG A 148 -2.85 3.12 -1.47
C ARG A 148 -3.05 4.40 -0.65
N ARG A 149 -4.23 5.04 -0.74
CA ARG A 149 -4.55 6.22 0.09
C ARG A 149 -4.55 5.88 1.57
N PHE A 150 -5.12 4.73 1.94
CA PHE A 150 -5.11 4.25 3.32
C PHE A 150 -3.69 3.96 3.82
N TYR A 151 -2.86 3.30 3.01
CA TYR A 151 -1.45 3.05 3.31
C TYR A 151 -0.69 4.37 3.54
N ASN A 152 -0.80 5.33 2.63
CA ASN A 152 -0.13 6.62 2.77
C ASN A 152 -0.59 7.39 4.03
N SER A 153 -1.85 7.25 4.42
CA SER A 153 -2.33 7.81 5.68
C SER A 153 -1.67 7.14 6.90
N ALA A 154 -1.56 5.81 6.89
CA ALA A 154 -0.89 5.06 7.95
C ALA A 154 0.62 5.38 8.02
N VAL A 155 1.28 5.53 6.86
CA VAL A 155 2.69 5.97 6.76
C VAL A 155 2.88 7.37 7.35
N LYS A 156 2.02 8.32 6.98
CA LYS A 156 2.04 9.68 7.56
C LYS A 156 1.96 9.65 9.08
N ASP A 157 1.02 8.85 9.63
CA ASP A 157 0.83 8.75 11.07
C ASP A 157 2.03 8.12 11.79
N LEU A 158 2.69 7.13 11.16
CA LEU A 158 3.93 6.55 11.67
C LEU A 158 5.09 7.55 11.60
N ASN A 159 5.30 8.18 10.44
CA ASN A 159 6.41 9.10 10.22
C ASN A 159 6.31 10.31 11.16
N ASN A 160 5.12 10.88 11.34
CA ASN A 160 4.90 11.93 12.34
C ASN A 160 5.30 11.48 13.75
N ALA A 161 4.97 10.23 14.14
CA ALA A 161 5.33 9.73 15.46
C ALA A 161 6.82 9.41 15.60
N VAL A 162 7.53 9.11 14.51
CA VAL A 162 8.98 8.90 14.48
C VAL A 162 9.76 10.21 14.49
N GLU A 163 9.21 11.28 13.91
CA GLU A 163 9.90 12.57 13.73
C GLU A 163 9.60 13.59 14.84
N ILE A 164 8.39 13.58 15.41
CA ILE A 164 7.94 14.59 16.37
C ILE A 164 8.35 14.20 17.79
N PHE A 165 8.98 15.16 18.51
CA PHE A 165 9.27 15.01 19.95
C PHE A 165 7.96 15.04 20.78
N PRO A 166 7.82 14.24 21.85
CA PRO A 166 8.83 13.36 22.46
C PRO A 166 8.89 11.92 21.94
N SER A 167 7.97 11.49 21.07
CA SER A 167 7.90 10.10 20.56
C SER A 167 9.10 9.72 19.69
N SER A 168 9.74 10.70 19.03
CA SER A 168 10.97 10.48 18.25
C SER A 168 12.11 9.88 19.07
N PHE A 169 12.26 10.28 20.32
CA PHE A 169 13.28 9.70 21.22
C PHE A 169 13.03 8.20 21.46
N VAL A 170 11.76 7.82 21.69
CA VAL A 170 11.38 6.41 21.87
C VAL A 170 11.57 5.63 20.57
N ALA A 171 11.25 6.24 19.41
CA ALA A 171 11.42 5.63 18.11
C ALA A 171 12.87 5.26 17.82
N VAL A 172 13.82 6.17 18.11
CA VAL A 172 15.27 5.92 17.98
C VAL A 172 15.70 4.78 18.89
N LEU A 173 15.29 4.81 20.17
CA LEU A 173 15.66 3.79 21.16
C LEU A 173 15.16 2.38 20.74
N CYS A 174 13.98 2.31 20.15
CA CYS A 174 13.35 1.05 19.71
C CYS A 174 13.66 0.69 18.25
N ASN A 175 14.53 1.44 17.56
CA ASN A 175 14.88 1.25 16.16
C ASN A 175 13.63 1.17 15.23
N ILE A 176 12.64 2.02 15.50
CA ILE A 176 11.46 2.19 14.65
C ILE A 176 11.77 3.30 13.65
N LYS A 177 11.77 2.95 12.36
CA LYS A 177 12.10 3.86 11.25
C LYS A 177 10.85 4.36 10.55
N ALA A 178 10.97 5.50 9.89
CA ALA A 178 9.97 6.00 8.96
C ALA A 178 9.78 5.02 7.80
N ALA A 179 8.54 4.97 7.27
CA ALA A 179 8.18 4.17 6.12
C ALA A 179 8.08 5.05 4.85
N PRO A 180 8.37 4.50 3.66
CA PRO A 180 8.24 5.24 2.41
C PRO A 180 6.77 5.43 2.02
N PHE A 181 6.45 6.57 1.41
CA PHE A 181 5.16 6.78 0.75
C PHE A 181 5.14 6.09 -0.62
N ILE A 182 3.95 5.60 -1.01
CA ILE A 182 3.70 5.18 -2.38
C ILE A 182 3.32 6.42 -3.18
N GLU A 183 4.10 6.74 -4.20
CA GLU A 183 3.80 7.86 -5.08
C GLU A 183 2.58 7.55 -5.96
N ALA A 184 1.76 8.57 -6.23
CA ALA A 184 0.69 8.48 -7.22
C ALA A 184 1.31 8.33 -8.62
N ASN A 185 0.67 7.55 -9.50
CA ASN A 185 1.06 7.41 -10.90
C ASN A 185 1.16 8.77 -11.58
N GLU A 186 2.09 8.94 -12.53
CA GLU A 186 2.20 10.17 -13.33
C GLU A 186 0.89 10.50 -14.03
N GLN A 187 0.13 9.50 -14.48
CA GLN A 187 -1.20 9.65 -15.07
C GLN A 187 -2.25 10.21 -14.09
N GLU A 188 -2.12 9.92 -12.78
CA GLU A 188 -2.97 10.51 -11.73
C GLU A 188 -2.55 11.95 -11.38
N ARG A 189 -1.33 12.36 -11.77
CA ARG A 189 -0.78 13.72 -11.58
C ARG A 189 -1.06 14.63 -12.75
N GLU A 190 -1.35 14.12 -13.94
CA GLU A 190 -1.72 14.95 -15.10
C GLU A 190 -3.00 15.71 -14.77
N ARG A 191 -2.87 17.03 -14.67
CA ARG A 191 -4.03 17.91 -14.58
C ARG A 191 -4.83 17.73 -15.87
N ILE A 192 -6.08 17.33 -15.74
CA ILE A 192 -7.05 17.44 -16.84
C ILE A 192 -7.13 18.92 -17.18
N ASP A 193 -6.49 19.31 -18.29
CA ASP A 193 -6.63 20.69 -18.81
C ASP A 193 -8.03 20.82 -19.40
N ALA A 194 -8.93 21.40 -18.59
CA ALA A 194 -10.31 21.64 -18.98
C ALA A 194 -10.42 22.46 -20.27
N ASN A 195 -9.39 23.24 -20.65
CA ASN A 195 -9.37 24.02 -21.88
C ASN A 195 -9.36 23.15 -23.14
N GLN A 196 -8.84 21.91 -23.08
CA GLN A 196 -8.90 20.97 -24.22
C GLN A 196 -10.33 20.56 -24.61
N TYR A 197 -11.27 20.67 -23.69
CA TYR A 197 -12.68 20.31 -23.93
C TYR A 197 -13.56 21.48 -24.36
N PHE A 198 -13.08 22.71 -24.21
CA PHE A 198 -13.83 23.93 -24.53
C PHE A 198 -13.37 24.66 -25.80
N THR A 199 -12.29 24.17 -26.45
CA THR A 199 -11.81 24.74 -27.71
C THR A 199 -12.44 23.94 -28.87
N LYS A 200 -13.64 24.35 -29.28
CA LYS A 200 -14.24 24.06 -30.57
C LYS A 200 -14.50 25.34 -31.30
#